data_38bec18e7b1baa7e0d82bdc482edb540
#
_entry.id   38bec18e7b1baa7e0d82bdc482edb540
#
_cell.length_a   1.000
_cell.length_b   1.000
_cell.length_c   1.000
_cell.angle_alpha   90.00
_cell.angle_beta   90.00
_cell.angle_gamma   90.00
#
_symmetry.space_group_name_H-M   'P 1'
#
loop_
_entity.id
_entity.type
_entity.pdbx_description
1 polymer ?
#
loop_
_entity_poly.entity_id
_entity_poly.type
_entity_poly.pdbx_seq_one_letter_code
_entity_poly.pdbx_strand_id
1 'polypeptide(L)'
;ELSGDDTGSAASLIDTVGIDHHKQLRDRALRNLTAVEEALGGDLSQVPHLREIISALWLRSLSLDNQRVGAEPFALQTDVTRGTKVDDNAFQAELSTIEGNSYNIHKIGTRLVFKLEENARTRLLAHARNDKLFQNGEDTDTLAAEIRHCVGGDVSVSGQFRTIVLKREWNNDPWSEVEEKERPGAWDSRIPLVVLPVHPEKPGQALGEWLKKFIPQNRNTVRFLLPKRNPADKHLGSVMHDKELVLAARAAYLARQWQTAEPVYKTLGNEFAGQIRTKVADRFDRFAVLRMWNHEDSAKCEFSVE
;
A
#
# COMPACT_ATOMS: atom_id res chain seq x y z
N GLU A 1 36.12 3.81 5.63
CA GLU A 1 36.87 4.75 6.49
C GLU A 1 35.98 5.49 7.51
N LEU A 2 34.69 5.75 7.19
CA LEU A 2 33.78 6.42 8.12
C LEU A 2 33.26 5.49 9.24
N SER A 3 33.17 4.20 8.99
CA SER A 3 32.63 3.21 9.93
C SER A 3 33.68 2.44 10.72
N GLY A 4 35.00 2.71 10.49
CA GLY A 4 36.05 1.95 11.13
C GLY A 4 35.93 0.48 10.87
N ASP A 5 36.42 -0.03 9.74
CA ASP A 5 36.58 -1.46 9.57
C ASP A 5 37.49 -2.03 10.64
N ASP A 6 37.22 -3.25 11.10
CA ASP A 6 37.96 -4.01 12.12
C ASP A 6 39.44 -4.27 11.79
N THR A 7 40.01 -3.61 10.80
CA THR A 7 41.39 -3.76 10.37
C THR A 7 42.37 -2.80 11.06
N GLY A 8 42.10 -2.40 12.27
CA GLY A 8 43.08 -2.07 13.28
C GLY A 8 43.92 -0.83 13.08
N SER A 9 43.62 0.15 12.22
CA SER A 9 44.48 1.30 12.06
C SER A 9 43.78 2.60 11.69
N ALA A 10 43.01 3.16 12.33
CA ALA A 10 42.66 4.56 12.48
C ALA A 10 41.31 4.65 13.20
N ALA A 11 41.28 5.37 14.30
CA ALA A 11 40.03 5.82 14.89
C ALA A 11 39.13 6.36 13.77
N SER A 12 37.94 5.87 13.64
CA SER A 12 36.99 6.40 12.64
C SER A 12 36.82 7.89 12.87
N LEU A 13 36.52 8.66 11.87
CA LEU A 13 36.23 10.08 12.01
C LEU A 13 35.17 10.32 13.12
N ILE A 14 34.31 9.36 13.35
CA ILE A 14 33.27 9.32 14.35
C ILE A 14 33.85 9.17 15.76
N ASP A 15 34.83 8.30 15.95
CA ASP A 15 35.47 8.09 17.25
C ASP A 15 36.32 9.32 17.62
N THR A 16 36.80 10.08 16.63
CA THR A 16 37.53 11.29 16.81
C THR A 16 36.66 12.50 17.17
N VAL A 17 35.43 12.55 16.69
CA VAL A 17 34.47 13.65 16.94
C VAL A 17 33.84 13.59 18.33
N GLY A 18 33.89 12.44 19.02
CA GLY A 18 33.70 12.34 20.49
C GLY A 18 32.36 12.77 21.10
N ILE A 19 31.38 13.20 20.30
CA ILE A 19 30.12 13.73 20.79
C ILE A 19 29.08 12.60 20.77
N ASP A 20 28.38 12.35 21.89
CA ASP A 20 27.35 11.29 22.00
C ASP A 20 26.27 11.35 20.92
N HIS A 21 25.92 12.56 20.48
CA HIS A 21 25.00 12.77 19.38
C HIS A 21 25.48 12.11 18.06
N HIS A 22 26.75 12.20 17.76
CA HIS A 22 27.33 11.62 16.54
C HIS A 22 27.38 10.09 16.59
N LYS A 23 27.60 9.51 17.77
CA LYS A 23 27.53 8.05 17.97
C LYS A 23 26.10 7.54 17.69
N GLN A 24 25.11 8.20 18.25
CA GLN A 24 23.71 7.82 18.03
C GLN A 24 23.32 7.89 16.55
N LEU A 25 23.75 8.92 15.82
CA LEU A 25 23.54 9.02 14.39
C LEU A 25 24.25 7.91 13.61
N ARG A 26 25.45 7.49 14.03
CA ARG A 26 26.15 6.33 13.43
C ARG A 26 25.35 5.06 13.57
N ASP A 27 24.90 4.75 14.76
CA ASP A 27 24.11 3.53 15.03
C ASP A 27 22.83 3.53 14.20
N ARG A 28 22.22 4.71 14.04
CA ARG A 28 21.07 4.87 13.14
C ARG A 28 21.45 4.66 11.67
N ALA A 29 22.61 5.15 11.22
CA ALA A 29 23.08 4.94 9.85
C ALA A 29 23.27 3.44 9.55
N LEU A 30 23.95 2.71 10.44
CA LEU A 30 24.11 1.26 10.32
C LEU A 30 22.78 0.51 10.30
N ARG A 31 21.87 0.88 11.19
CA ARG A 31 20.51 0.30 11.22
C ARG A 31 19.73 0.54 9.91
N ASN A 32 19.93 1.70 9.29
CA ASN A 32 19.27 1.99 8.01
C ASN A 32 19.89 1.21 6.84
N LEU A 33 21.19 0.95 6.85
CA LEU A 33 21.81 0.03 5.90
C LEU A 33 21.16 -1.32 5.96
N THR A 34 21.11 -1.93 7.15
CA THR A 34 20.47 -3.24 7.36
C THR A 34 18.99 -3.22 6.96
N ALA A 35 18.26 -2.16 7.29
CA ALA A 35 16.84 -2.05 6.96
C ALA A 35 16.58 -2.05 5.44
N VAL A 36 17.41 -1.35 4.66
CA VAL A 36 17.31 -1.34 3.19
C VAL A 36 17.73 -2.71 2.62
N GLU A 37 18.81 -3.31 3.12
CA GLU A 37 19.27 -4.66 2.72
C GLU A 37 18.18 -5.71 2.96
N GLU A 38 17.56 -5.71 4.12
CA GLU A 38 16.45 -6.63 4.46
C GLU A 38 15.20 -6.39 3.61
N ALA A 39 14.84 -5.11 3.36
CA ALA A 39 13.67 -4.76 2.55
C ALA A 39 13.81 -5.22 1.10
N LEU A 40 15.04 -5.29 0.58
CA LEU A 40 15.35 -5.75 -0.77
C LEU A 40 15.68 -7.26 -0.83
N GLY A 41 15.57 -7.98 0.30
CA GLY A 41 15.86 -9.41 0.35
C GLY A 41 17.32 -9.76 0.06
N GLY A 42 18.24 -8.81 0.28
CA GLY A 42 19.68 -8.95 0.02
C GLY A 42 20.10 -8.67 -1.44
N ASP A 43 19.17 -8.42 -2.36
CA ASP A 43 19.49 -8.01 -3.73
C ASP A 43 19.72 -6.50 -3.80
N LEU A 44 20.98 -6.10 -3.80
CA LEU A 44 21.40 -4.70 -3.85
C LEU A 44 21.58 -4.15 -5.27
N SER A 45 21.21 -4.89 -6.30
CA SER A 45 21.35 -4.45 -7.70
C SER A 45 20.63 -3.14 -8.02
N GLN A 46 19.54 -2.85 -7.29
CA GLN A 46 18.77 -1.61 -7.41
C GLN A 46 19.37 -0.44 -6.63
N VAL A 47 20.29 -0.70 -5.72
CA VAL A 47 20.90 0.29 -4.84
C VAL A 47 22.43 0.08 -4.74
N PRO A 48 23.15 0.15 -5.88
CA PRO A 48 24.57 -0.18 -5.95
C PRO A 48 25.45 0.74 -5.09
N HIS A 49 24.99 1.94 -4.78
CA HIS A 49 25.74 2.92 -3.97
C HIS A 49 25.13 3.12 -2.56
N LEU A 50 24.38 2.12 -2.05
CA LEU A 50 23.67 2.22 -0.77
C LEU A 50 24.55 2.71 0.37
N ARG A 51 25.74 2.11 0.54
CA ARG A 51 26.65 2.44 1.65
C ARG A 51 27.22 3.84 1.51
N GLU A 52 27.60 4.23 0.30
CA GLU A 52 28.13 5.54 -0.02
C GLU A 52 27.09 6.63 0.20
N ILE A 53 25.85 6.41 -0.25
CA ILE A 53 24.74 7.35 -0.09
C ILE A 53 24.42 7.54 1.40
N ILE A 54 24.24 6.46 2.16
CA ILE A 54 23.98 6.55 3.60
C ILE A 54 25.12 7.26 4.33
N SER A 55 26.37 6.93 4.01
CA SER A 55 27.55 7.53 4.65
C SER A 55 27.68 9.01 4.29
N ALA A 56 27.53 9.39 3.03
CA ALA A 56 27.60 10.78 2.59
C ALA A 56 26.47 11.62 3.20
N LEU A 57 25.24 11.09 3.22
CA LEU A 57 24.10 11.78 3.79
C LEU A 57 24.25 11.93 5.31
N TRP A 58 24.71 10.87 6.00
CA TRP A 58 25.01 10.93 7.42
C TRP A 58 26.04 12.02 7.72
N LEU A 59 27.17 12.04 6.99
CA LEU A 59 28.23 13.04 7.18
C LEU A 59 27.71 14.47 6.97
N ARG A 60 26.94 14.70 5.91
CA ARG A 60 26.36 16.02 5.62
C ARG A 60 25.28 16.43 6.64
N SER A 61 24.73 15.48 7.37
CA SER A 61 23.72 15.73 8.41
C SER A 61 24.34 16.02 9.79
N LEU A 62 25.66 15.94 9.94
CA LEU A 62 26.37 16.36 11.16
C LEU A 62 26.46 17.88 11.32
N SER A 63 26.16 18.66 10.28
CA SER A 63 26.15 20.10 10.33
C SER A 63 25.15 20.62 11.37
N LEU A 64 25.60 21.54 12.22
CA LEU A 64 24.76 22.26 13.17
C LEU A 64 23.98 23.42 12.53
N ASP A 65 24.37 23.80 11.31
CA ASP A 65 23.69 24.85 10.54
C ASP A 65 22.48 24.26 9.81
N ASN A 66 21.27 24.64 10.23
CA ASN A 66 20.04 24.18 9.65
C ASN A 66 19.89 24.47 8.15
N GLN A 67 20.59 25.49 7.63
CA GLN A 67 20.57 25.81 6.19
C GLN A 67 21.49 24.88 5.38
N ARG A 68 22.48 24.26 6.03
CA ARG A 68 23.48 23.40 5.38
C ARG A 68 23.31 21.91 5.70
N VAL A 69 22.46 21.57 6.65
CA VAL A 69 22.23 20.18 7.05
C VAL A 69 21.66 19.34 5.91
N GLY A 70 22.19 18.13 5.74
CA GLY A 70 21.78 17.19 4.71
C GLY A 70 22.31 17.55 3.32
N ALA A 71 21.72 16.97 2.30
CA ALA A 71 22.15 17.15 0.91
C ALA A 71 20.98 17.18 -0.08
N GLU A 72 21.16 17.93 -1.16
CA GLU A 72 20.30 17.78 -2.34
C GLU A 72 20.71 16.52 -3.13
N PRO A 73 19.77 15.88 -3.85
CA PRO A 73 20.06 14.68 -4.64
C PRO A 73 21.28 14.80 -5.56
N PHE A 74 21.40 15.93 -6.26
CA PHE A 74 22.52 16.18 -7.16
C PHE A 74 23.86 16.25 -6.42
N ALA A 75 23.89 16.87 -5.25
CA ALA A 75 25.10 16.94 -4.43
C ALA A 75 25.50 15.54 -3.91
N LEU A 76 24.54 14.73 -3.50
CA LEU A 76 24.79 13.32 -3.13
C LEU A 76 25.34 12.51 -4.31
N GLN A 77 24.76 12.67 -5.49
CA GLN A 77 25.25 11.99 -6.69
C GLN A 77 26.71 12.35 -6.97
N THR A 78 27.05 13.62 -6.90
CA THR A 78 28.43 14.10 -7.11
C THR A 78 29.40 13.52 -6.09
N ASP A 79 29.00 13.46 -4.81
CA ASP A 79 29.85 12.94 -3.73
C ASP A 79 30.12 11.43 -3.88
N VAL A 80 29.08 10.69 -4.27
CA VAL A 80 29.08 9.22 -4.27
C VAL A 80 29.75 8.67 -5.54
N THR A 81 29.48 9.27 -6.70
CA THR A 81 29.94 8.71 -7.98
C THR A 81 31.39 9.05 -8.31
N ARG A 82 32.02 9.95 -7.55
CA ARG A 82 33.46 10.33 -7.70
C ARG A 82 33.85 10.66 -9.16
N GLY A 83 32.94 11.29 -9.91
CA GLY A 83 33.14 11.63 -11.31
C GLY A 83 32.89 10.52 -12.32
N THR A 84 32.45 9.34 -11.89
CA THR A 84 31.90 8.33 -12.79
C THR A 84 30.55 8.82 -13.31
N LYS A 85 30.30 8.71 -14.61
CA LYS A 85 28.99 9.05 -15.16
C LYS A 85 27.98 7.99 -14.74
N VAL A 86 27.04 8.37 -13.89
CA VAL A 86 25.85 7.59 -13.54
C VAL A 86 24.66 8.30 -14.16
N ASP A 87 23.73 7.54 -14.71
CA ASP A 87 22.49 8.09 -15.24
C ASP A 87 21.68 8.76 -14.13
N ASP A 88 21.26 10.00 -14.33
CA ASP A 88 20.55 10.79 -13.33
C ASP A 88 19.23 10.12 -12.90
N ASN A 89 18.51 9.49 -13.84
CA ASN A 89 17.26 8.81 -13.54
C ASN A 89 17.50 7.53 -12.72
N ALA A 90 18.55 6.79 -13.07
CA ALA A 90 18.95 5.59 -12.33
C ALA A 90 19.33 5.96 -10.88
N PHE A 91 20.12 7.04 -10.68
CA PHE A 91 20.48 7.50 -9.35
C PHE A 91 19.25 8.00 -8.56
N GLN A 92 18.34 8.73 -9.19
CA GLN A 92 17.09 9.16 -8.55
C GLN A 92 16.21 7.97 -8.14
N ALA A 93 16.13 6.92 -8.96
CA ALA A 93 15.41 5.69 -8.63
C ALA A 93 16.06 4.97 -7.43
N GLU A 94 17.40 4.85 -7.44
CA GLU A 94 18.17 4.31 -6.31
C GLU A 94 17.90 5.10 -5.03
N LEU A 95 18.00 6.42 -5.09
CA LEU A 95 17.79 7.31 -3.95
C LEU A 95 16.37 7.21 -3.39
N SER A 96 15.37 7.11 -4.27
CA SER A 96 13.96 6.91 -3.89
C SER A 96 13.75 5.55 -3.21
N THR A 97 14.44 4.51 -3.66
CA THR A 97 14.40 3.19 -3.04
C THR A 97 15.02 3.22 -1.64
N ILE A 98 16.16 3.89 -1.47
CA ILE A 98 16.80 4.06 -0.17
C ILE A 98 15.93 4.89 0.78
N GLU A 99 15.42 6.04 0.33
CA GLU A 99 14.51 6.89 1.10
C GLU A 99 13.27 6.12 1.57
N GLY A 100 12.65 5.36 0.68
CA GLY A 100 11.43 4.60 0.96
C GLY A 100 11.62 3.43 1.93
N ASN A 101 12.85 2.98 2.20
CA ASN A 101 13.17 1.87 3.10
C ASN A 101 14.05 2.27 4.30
N SER A 102 14.38 3.55 4.43
CA SER A 102 15.23 4.08 5.51
C SER A 102 14.42 4.75 6.60
N TYR A 103 14.61 4.34 7.84
CA TYR A 103 13.84 4.88 8.98
C TYR A 103 14.17 6.31 9.37
N ASN A 104 15.41 6.76 9.11
CA ASN A 104 15.91 8.02 9.64
C ASN A 104 16.20 9.09 8.57
N ILE A 105 15.89 8.82 7.30
CA ILE A 105 16.02 9.81 6.23
C ILE A 105 14.72 10.60 6.12
N HIS A 106 14.85 11.93 6.18
CA HIS A 106 13.73 12.87 6.10
C HIS A 106 13.94 13.82 4.93
N LYS A 107 12.86 14.16 4.24
CA LYS A 107 12.88 15.18 3.20
C LYS A 107 12.46 16.52 3.80
N ILE A 108 13.32 17.51 3.68
CA ILE A 108 13.08 18.89 4.12
C ILE A 108 13.27 19.80 2.91
N GLY A 109 12.18 20.26 2.32
CA GLY A 109 12.22 20.95 1.04
C GLY A 109 12.79 20.04 -0.06
N THR A 110 13.87 20.45 -0.71
CA THR A 110 14.59 19.67 -1.73
C THR A 110 15.71 18.79 -1.17
N ARG A 111 15.98 18.88 0.12
CA ARG A 111 17.13 18.22 0.76
C ARG A 111 16.72 16.96 1.50
N LEU A 112 17.57 15.96 1.45
CA LEU A 112 17.50 14.79 2.31
C LEU A 112 18.38 15.03 3.54
N VAL A 113 17.84 14.70 4.72
CA VAL A 113 18.49 14.90 6.01
C VAL A 113 18.40 13.62 6.82
N PHE A 114 19.53 13.22 7.38
CA PHE A 114 19.57 12.10 8.31
C PHE A 114 19.30 12.61 9.74
N LYS A 115 18.30 12.06 10.44
CA LYS A 115 17.91 12.47 11.79
C LYS A 115 17.91 11.30 12.77
N LEU A 116 17.93 11.64 14.07
CA LEU A 116 17.76 10.64 15.13
C LEU A 116 16.34 10.09 15.17
N GLU A 117 15.35 10.94 14.90
CA GLU A 117 13.95 10.56 14.87
C GLU A 117 13.65 9.67 13.68
N GLU A 118 12.81 8.69 13.88
CA GLU A 118 12.36 7.83 12.81
C GLU A 118 11.34 8.56 11.92
N ASN A 119 11.42 8.33 10.61
CA ASN A 119 10.42 8.79 9.66
C ASN A 119 9.14 7.95 9.83
N ALA A 120 8.09 8.58 10.33
CA ALA A 120 6.82 7.93 10.63
C ALA A 120 6.23 7.21 9.40
N ARG A 121 6.38 7.79 8.20
CA ARG A 121 5.90 7.18 6.95
C ARG A 121 6.65 5.89 6.63
N THR A 122 7.96 5.92 6.69
CA THR A 122 8.79 4.74 6.39
C THR A 122 8.58 3.64 7.42
N ARG A 123 8.50 4.00 8.71
CA ARG A 123 8.15 3.07 9.79
C ARG A 123 6.81 2.39 9.51
N LEU A 124 5.80 3.16 9.14
CA LEU A 124 4.48 2.64 8.81
C LEU A 124 4.53 1.67 7.64
N LEU A 125 5.22 2.04 6.55
CA LEU A 125 5.35 1.19 5.36
C LEU A 125 6.15 -0.09 5.62
N ALA A 126 7.20 -0.03 6.44
CA ALA A 126 7.96 -1.22 6.84
C ALA A 126 7.08 -2.24 7.57
N HIS A 127 6.23 -1.76 8.49
CA HIS A 127 5.27 -2.63 9.17
C HIS A 127 4.17 -3.12 8.22
N ALA A 128 3.68 -2.28 7.31
CA ALA A 128 2.68 -2.68 6.32
C ALA A 128 3.20 -3.75 5.32
N ARG A 129 4.50 -3.77 5.04
CA ARG A 129 5.16 -4.80 4.21
C ARG A 129 5.42 -6.11 4.97
N ASN A 130 5.34 -6.11 6.28
CA ASN A 130 5.63 -7.29 7.09
C ASN A 130 4.43 -8.26 7.06
N ASP A 131 4.51 -9.29 6.22
CA ASP A 131 3.45 -10.29 6.07
C ASP A 131 3.15 -11.07 7.36
N LYS A 132 4.09 -11.11 8.32
CA LYS A 132 3.85 -11.77 9.61
C LYS A 132 2.81 -11.03 10.47
N LEU A 133 2.56 -9.76 10.20
CA LEU A 133 1.54 -8.96 10.89
C LEU A 133 0.14 -9.13 10.29
N PHE A 134 0.04 -9.77 9.11
CA PHE A 134 -1.20 -9.91 8.35
C PHE A 134 -1.38 -11.36 7.91
N GLN A 135 -1.37 -12.27 8.87
CA GLN A 135 -1.55 -13.70 8.61
C GLN A 135 -3.03 -14.07 8.49
N ASN A 136 -3.30 -15.27 7.96
CA ASN A 136 -4.67 -15.85 7.89
C ASN A 136 -5.72 -15.04 7.12
N GLY A 137 -5.30 -14.23 6.13
CA GLY A 137 -6.23 -13.44 5.31
C GLY A 137 -6.60 -12.08 5.90
N GLU A 138 -5.95 -11.65 6.97
CA GLU A 138 -6.19 -10.32 7.58
C GLU A 138 -5.93 -9.16 6.61
N ASP A 139 -5.05 -9.34 5.64
CA ASP A 139 -4.80 -8.37 4.57
C ASP A 139 -5.98 -8.24 3.62
N THR A 140 -6.61 -9.36 3.24
CA THR A 140 -7.82 -9.37 2.41
C THR A 140 -9.00 -8.76 3.16
N ASP A 141 -9.11 -9.03 4.46
CA ASP A 141 -10.14 -8.45 5.32
C ASP A 141 -9.97 -6.93 5.45
N THR A 142 -8.73 -6.50 5.67
CA THR A 142 -8.37 -5.09 5.76
C THR A 142 -8.65 -4.36 4.44
N LEU A 143 -8.27 -4.93 3.31
CA LEU A 143 -8.57 -4.35 1.99
C LEU A 143 -10.06 -4.31 1.71
N ALA A 144 -10.81 -5.39 2.01
CA ALA A 144 -12.26 -5.40 1.84
C ALA A 144 -12.96 -4.33 2.69
N ALA A 145 -12.50 -4.11 3.93
CA ALA A 145 -13.00 -3.05 4.79
C ALA A 145 -12.72 -1.65 4.21
N GLU A 146 -11.53 -1.42 3.66
CA GLU A 146 -11.18 -0.16 2.99
C GLU A 146 -12.00 0.07 1.72
N ILE A 147 -12.17 -0.95 0.87
CA ILE A 147 -13.03 -0.85 -0.32
C ILE A 147 -14.47 -0.53 0.09
N ARG A 148 -15.00 -1.19 1.12
CA ARG A 148 -16.34 -0.92 1.66
C ARG A 148 -16.45 0.54 2.12
N HIS A 149 -15.44 1.05 2.81
CA HIS A 149 -15.42 2.43 3.26
C HIS A 149 -15.36 3.42 2.09
N CYS A 150 -14.58 3.13 1.05
CA CYS A 150 -14.47 3.97 -0.14
C CYS A 150 -15.77 4.00 -0.96
N VAL A 151 -16.41 2.84 -1.15
CA VAL A 151 -17.60 2.68 -2.00
C VAL A 151 -18.88 3.09 -1.27
N GLY A 152 -18.99 2.78 0.03
CA GLY A 152 -20.21 2.95 0.82
C GLY A 152 -20.09 3.90 2.01
N GLY A 153 -18.96 4.58 2.20
CA GLY A 153 -18.71 5.40 3.39
C GLY A 153 -19.41 6.77 3.41
N ASP A 154 -19.87 7.25 2.25
CA ASP A 154 -20.67 8.48 2.19
C ASP A 154 -22.04 8.25 2.81
N VAL A 155 -22.52 9.19 3.63
CA VAL A 155 -23.82 9.10 4.33
C VAL A 155 -24.97 8.93 3.37
N SER A 156 -24.94 9.61 2.23
CA SER A 156 -25.97 9.51 1.20
C SER A 156 -26.01 8.13 0.55
N VAL A 157 -24.84 7.53 0.33
CA VAL A 157 -24.70 6.18 -0.26
C VAL A 157 -25.04 5.11 0.78
N SER A 158 -24.53 5.20 2.00
CA SER A 158 -24.76 4.22 3.06
C SER A 158 -26.22 4.16 3.53
N GLY A 159 -26.97 5.24 3.36
CA GLY A 159 -28.42 5.28 3.62
C GLY A 159 -29.24 4.52 2.58
N GLN A 160 -28.77 4.41 1.34
CA GLN A 160 -29.48 3.77 0.23
C GLN A 160 -28.96 2.37 -0.10
N PHE A 161 -27.65 2.17 0.04
CA PHE A 161 -26.97 0.93 -0.33
C PHE A 161 -26.39 0.23 0.88
N ARG A 162 -26.47 -1.08 0.83
CA ARG A 162 -25.73 -1.98 1.72
C ARG A 162 -24.56 -2.57 0.95
N THR A 163 -23.38 -2.03 1.17
CA THR A 163 -22.16 -2.45 0.45
C THR A 163 -21.59 -3.73 1.04
N ILE A 164 -21.46 -4.76 0.22
CA ILE A 164 -20.94 -6.08 0.55
C ILE A 164 -19.74 -6.33 -0.35
N VAL A 165 -18.55 -6.50 0.22
CA VAL A 165 -17.33 -6.74 -0.55
C VAL A 165 -16.99 -8.23 -0.48
N LEU A 166 -17.01 -8.91 -1.63
CA LEU A 166 -16.57 -10.29 -1.73
C LEU A 166 -15.04 -10.35 -1.81
N LYS A 167 -14.45 -11.28 -1.05
CA LYS A 167 -13.00 -11.41 -0.94
C LYS A 167 -12.42 -12.45 -1.90
N ARG A 168 -13.18 -13.48 -2.20
CA ARG A 168 -12.78 -14.57 -3.09
C ARG A 168 -13.63 -14.64 -4.35
N GLU A 169 -13.07 -15.30 -5.35
CA GLU A 169 -13.84 -15.73 -6.51
C GLU A 169 -14.99 -16.64 -6.05
N TRP A 170 -16.16 -16.34 -6.52
CA TRP A 170 -17.47 -16.82 -6.10
C TRP A 170 -17.85 -18.21 -6.59
N ASN A 171 -16.89 -19.08 -6.80
CA ASN A 171 -17.14 -20.38 -7.41
C ASN A 171 -17.83 -21.39 -6.49
N ASN A 172 -17.77 -21.22 -5.17
CA ASN A 172 -18.36 -22.16 -4.23
C ASN A 172 -19.46 -21.52 -3.37
N ASP A 173 -19.08 -20.89 -2.27
CA ASP A 173 -19.99 -20.16 -1.39
C ASP A 173 -19.41 -18.79 -1.07
N PRO A 174 -19.84 -17.72 -1.77
CA PRO A 174 -19.30 -16.38 -1.54
C PRO A 174 -19.66 -15.83 -0.17
N TRP A 175 -20.64 -16.42 0.51
CA TRP A 175 -21.11 -15.98 1.83
C TRP A 175 -20.34 -16.61 2.99
N SER A 176 -19.53 -17.64 2.74
CA SER A 176 -18.78 -18.32 3.79
C SER A 176 -17.80 -17.40 4.51
N GLU A 177 -17.30 -16.36 3.82
CA GLU A 177 -16.32 -15.41 4.33
C GLU A 177 -16.92 -14.03 4.66
N VAL A 178 -18.23 -13.89 4.47
CA VAL A 178 -18.94 -12.67 4.79
C VAL A 178 -19.61 -12.85 6.15
N GLU A 179 -19.52 -11.83 7.01
CA GLU A 179 -20.16 -11.86 8.32
C GLU A 179 -21.65 -12.20 8.21
N GLU A 180 -22.19 -12.96 9.13
CA GLU A 180 -23.57 -13.43 9.10
C GLU A 180 -24.58 -12.28 8.94
N LYS A 181 -24.32 -11.15 9.58
CA LYS A 181 -25.14 -9.94 9.44
C LYS A 181 -25.16 -9.33 8.04
N GLU A 182 -24.22 -9.70 7.17
CA GLU A 182 -24.10 -9.19 5.79
C GLU A 182 -24.63 -10.18 4.75
N ARG A 183 -25.02 -11.39 5.17
CA ARG A 183 -25.60 -12.42 4.30
C ARG A 183 -27.03 -12.07 3.89
N PRO A 184 -27.53 -12.64 2.77
CA PRO A 184 -28.83 -12.30 2.23
C PRO A 184 -30.02 -12.39 3.22
N GLY A 185 -29.95 -13.31 4.18
CA GLY A 185 -30.97 -13.47 5.20
C GLY A 185 -31.08 -12.33 6.23
N ALA A 186 -30.03 -11.53 6.32
CA ALA A 186 -29.95 -10.39 7.24
C ALA A 186 -30.07 -9.02 6.54
N TRP A 187 -30.42 -9.02 5.23
CA TRP A 187 -30.55 -7.76 4.48
C TRP A 187 -31.79 -6.98 4.92
N ASP A 188 -31.59 -5.67 5.06
CA ASP A 188 -32.63 -4.70 5.38
C ASP A 188 -33.26 -4.10 4.08
N SER A 189 -33.94 -2.97 4.21
CA SER A 189 -34.59 -2.28 3.09
C SER A 189 -33.63 -1.59 2.11
N ARG A 190 -32.32 -1.53 2.42
CA ARG A 190 -31.31 -0.93 1.53
C ARG A 190 -31.03 -1.84 0.35
N ILE A 191 -30.62 -1.22 -0.74
CA ILE A 191 -30.24 -1.93 -1.97
C ILE A 191 -28.89 -2.65 -1.75
N PRO A 192 -28.82 -3.97 -1.86
CA PRO A 192 -27.56 -4.70 -1.74
C PRO A 192 -26.65 -4.35 -2.92
N LEU A 193 -25.47 -3.80 -2.62
CA LEU A 193 -24.40 -3.53 -3.57
C LEU A 193 -23.27 -4.52 -3.34
N VAL A 194 -23.15 -5.50 -4.21
CA VAL A 194 -22.13 -6.55 -4.14
C VAL A 194 -20.93 -6.15 -4.97
N VAL A 195 -19.82 -5.92 -4.31
CA VAL A 195 -18.53 -5.57 -4.96
C VAL A 195 -17.79 -6.86 -5.27
N LEU A 196 -17.47 -7.06 -6.54
CA LEU A 196 -16.80 -8.27 -7.01
C LEU A 196 -15.29 -8.12 -7.03
N PRO A 197 -14.52 -9.13 -6.60
CA PRO A 197 -13.05 -9.09 -6.64
C PRO A 197 -12.49 -9.25 -8.06
N VAL A 198 -13.23 -9.90 -8.96
CA VAL A 198 -12.82 -10.21 -10.33
C VAL A 198 -13.96 -9.93 -11.30
N HIS A 199 -13.64 -9.43 -12.48
CA HIS A 199 -14.63 -9.29 -13.55
C HIS A 199 -14.92 -10.65 -14.17
N PRO A 200 -16.17 -11.13 -14.17
CA PRO A 200 -16.52 -12.41 -14.78
C PRO A 200 -16.32 -12.38 -16.30
N GLU A 201 -15.88 -13.49 -16.88
CA GLU A 201 -15.69 -13.58 -18.35
C GLU A 201 -17.00 -13.36 -19.11
N LYS A 202 -18.07 -13.99 -18.63
CA LYS A 202 -19.41 -13.88 -19.18
C LYS A 202 -20.34 -13.35 -18.07
N PRO A 203 -20.42 -12.02 -17.89
CA PRO A 203 -21.15 -11.44 -16.76
C PRO A 203 -22.60 -11.89 -16.66
N GLY A 204 -23.33 -11.90 -17.77
CA GLY A 204 -24.75 -12.30 -17.77
C GLY A 204 -24.96 -13.71 -17.25
N GLN A 205 -24.23 -14.68 -17.77
CA GLN A 205 -24.33 -16.08 -17.33
C GLN A 205 -23.90 -16.22 -15.86
N ALA A 206 -22.71 -15.73 -15.52
CA ALA A 206 -22.14 -15.91 -14.20
C ALA A 206 -22.99 -15.24 -13.10
N LEU A 207 -23.49 -14.02 -13.35
CA LEU A 207 -24.35 -13.30 -12.41
C LEU A 207 -25.74 -13.96 -12.29
N GLY A 208 -26.29 -14.48 -13.41
CA GLY A 208 -27.55 -15.19 -13.40
C GLY A 208 -27.49 -16.49 -12.58
N GLU A 209 -26.48 -17.30 -12.78
CA GLU A 209 -26.24 -18.53 -12.02
C GLU A 209 -26.02 -18.21 -10.53
N TRP A 210 -25.26 -17.16 -10.24
CA TRP A 210 -24.99 -16.71 -8.88
C TRP A 210 -26.28 -16.26 -8.16
N LEU A 211 -27.09 -15.42 -8.81
CA LEU A 211 -28.38 -15.00 -8.26
C LEU A 211 -29.33 -16.21 -8.02
N LYS A 212 -29.34 -17.18 -8.95
CA LYS A 212 -30.14 -18.38 -8.79
C LYS A 212 -29.72 -19.20 -7.57
N LYS A 213 -28.41 -19.36 -7.38
CA LYS A 213 -27.86 -20.22 -6.33
C LYS A 213 -27.91 -19.58 -4.95
N PHE A 214 -27.65 -18.29 -4.85
CA PHE A 214 -27.35 -17.61 -3.57
C PHE A 214 -28.39 -16.58 -3.14
N ILE A 215 -29.25 -16.09 -4.05
CA ILE A 215 -30.25 -15.07 -3.74
C ILE A 215 -31.64 -15.62 -4.03
N PRO A 216 -32.32 -16.14 -3.02
CA PRO A 216 -33.66 -16.79 -3.24
C PRO A 216 -34.74 -15.77 -3.58
N GLN A 217 -34.67 -14.56 -2.99
CA GLN A 217 -35.68 -13.51 -3.14
C GLN A 217 -35.07 -12.18 -3.53
N ASN A 218 -35.90 -11.27 -4.09
CA ASN A 218 -35.51 -9.90 -4.41
C ASN A 218 -34.26 -9.77 -5.32
N ARG A 219 -34.10 -10.69 -6.27
CA ARG A 219 -32.95 -10.74 -7.20
C ARG A 219 -32.75 -9.45 -8.01
N ASN A 220 -33.86 -8.78 -8.33
CA ASN A 220 -33.89 -7.54 -9.10
C ASN A 220 -33.39 -6.32 -8.32
N THR A 221 -33.27 -6.39 -6.99
CA THR A 221 -32.75 -5.28 -6.18
C THR A 221 -31.25 -5.29 -6.08
N VAL A 222 -30.59 -6.43 -6.28
CA VAL A 222 -29.13 -6.56 -6.16
C VAL A 222 -28.44 -5.78 -7.26
N ARG A 223 -27.41 -5.05 -6.88
CA ARG A 223 -26.48 -4.37 -7.78
C ARG A 223 -25.10 -4.96 -7.64
N PHE A 224 -24.42 -5.13 -8.75
CA PHE A 224 -23.04 -5.62 -8.75
C PHE A 224 -22.11 -4.52 -9.21
N LEU A 225 -21.05 -4.24 -8.43
CA LEU A 225 -19.97 -3.38 -8.84
C LEU A 225 -18.85 -4.26 -9.42
N LEU A 226 -18.54 -4.06 -10.69
CA LEU A 226 -17.59 -4.87 -11.44
C LEU A 226 -16.24 -4.15 -11.56
N PRO A 227 -15.12 -4.84 -11.32
CA PRO A 227 -13.83 -4.27 -11.66
C PRO A 227 -13.67 -4.12 -13.18
N LYS A 228 -12.87 -3.14 -13.60
CA LYS A 228 -12.55 -2.91 -15.01
C LYS A 228 -11.96 -4.17 -15.65
N ARG A 229 -12.32 -4.39 -16.89
CA ARG A 229 -11.69 -5.39 -17.74
C ARG A 229 -10.54 -4.74 -18.51
N ASN A 230 -9.34 -5.27 -18.41
CA ASN A 230 -8.27 -4.82 -19.27
C ASN A 230 -8.40 -5.48 -20.65
N PRO A 231 -8.56 -4.71 -21.74
CA PRO A 231 -8.67 -5.29 -23.08
C PRO A 231 -7.38 -5.98 -23.55
N ALA A 232 -6.22 -5.57 -23.03
CA ALA A 232 -4.90 -6.10 -23.41
C ALA A 232 -4.49 -7.31 -22.55
N ASP A 233 -5.02 -7.40 -21.34
CA ASP A 233 -4.65 -8.45 -20.39
C ASP A 233 -5.92 -9.21 -19.98
N LYS A 234 -6.12 -10.41 -20.54
CA LYS A 234 -7.32 -11.22 -20.29
C LYS A 234 -7.52 -11.58 -18.82
N HIS A 235 -6.49 -11.37 -17.99
CA HIS A 235 -6.47 -11.68 -16.57
C HIS A 235 -5.90 -10.52 -15.75
N LEU A 236 -6.66 -9.44 -15.61
CA LEU A 236 -6.49 -8.63 -14.41
C LEU A 236 -6.87 -9.54 -13.24
N GLY A 237 -5.88 -9.96 -12.48
CA GLY A 237 -6.10 -10.74 -11.27
C GLY A 237 -7.07 -10.06 -10.30
N SER A 238 -7.46 -10.78 -9.30
CA SER A 238 -8.34 -10.27 -8.24
C SER A 238 -7.83 -8.94 -7.68
N VAL A 239 -8.73 -7.98 -7.51
CA VAL A 239 -8.44 -6.71 -6.82
C VAL A 239 -7.85 -6.97 -5.43
N MET A 240 -8.24 -8.08 -4.80
CA MET A 240 -7.73 -8.49 -3.49
C MET A 240 -6.25 -8.91 -3.50
N HIS A 241 -5.67 -9.14 -4.67
CA HIS A 241 -4.25 -9.48 -4.85
C HIS A 241 -3.43 -8.34 -5.47
N ASP A 242 -4.03 -7.17 -5.64
CA ASP A 242 -3.32 -5.97 -6.09
C ASP A 242 -2.36 -5.51 -4.99
N LYS A 243 -1.06 -5.71 -5.21
CA LYS A 243 -0.01 -5.46 -4.20
C LYS A 243 0.00 -4.02 -3.68
N GLU A 244 -0.30 -3.05 -4.55
CA GLU A 244 -0.31 -1.65 -4.16
C GLU A 244 -1.55 -1.30 -3.33
N LEU A 245 -2.71 -1.86 -3.68
CA LEU A 245 -3.93 -1.70 -2.90
C LEU A 245 -3.80 -2.37 -1.54
N VAL A 246 -3.26 -3.59 -1.49
CA VAL A 246 -3.03 -4.32 -0.24
C VAL A 246 -2.07 -3.54 0.67
N LEU A 247 -0.96 -3.05 0.13
CA LEU A 247 0.01 -2.26 0.91
C LEU A 247 -0.62 -0.98 1.46
N ALA A 248 -1.37 -0.25 0.63
CA ALA A 248 -2.04 0.97 1.05
C ALA A 248 -3.11 0.70 2.13
N ALA A 249 -3.86 -0.39 2.01
CA ALA A 249 -4.86 -0.80 2.99
C ALA A 249 -4.23 -1.16 4.34
N ARG A 250 -3.16 -1.94 4.33
CA ARG A 250 -2.38 -2.28 5.54
C ARG A 250 -1.81 -1.02 6.20
N ALA A 251 -1.27 -0.09 5.40
CA ALA A 251 -0.75 1.17 5.91
C ALA A 251 -1.86 2.05 6.53
N ALA A 252 -3.00 2.19 5.87
CA ALA A 252 -4.14 2.94 6.41
C ALA A 252 -4.67 2.31 7.72
N TYR A 253 -4.74 1.00 7.78
CA TYR A 253 -5.16 0.25 8.97
C TYR A 253 -4.21 0.50 10.16
N LEU A 254 -2.91 0.29 9.97
CA LEU A 254 -1.90 0.52 11.01
C LEU A 254 -1.86 1.99 11.46
N ALA A 255 -1.97 2.93 10.52
CA ALA A 255 -2.00 4.35 10.84
C ALA A 255 -3.19 4.71 11.74
N ARG A 256 -4.36 4.12 11.52
CA ARG A 256 -5.52 4.30 12.41
C ARG A 256 -5.30 3.73 13.80
N GLN A 257 -4.59 2.63 13.93
CA GLN A 257 -4.24 2.08 15.24
C GLN A 257 -3.24 2.99 15.99
N TRP A 258 -2.26 3.53 15.28
CA TRP A 258 -1.17 4.29 15.90
C TRP A 258 -1.47 5.78 16.12
N GLN A 259 -2.50 6.32 15.46
CA GLN A 259 -2.85 7.75 15.57
C GLN A 259 -3.16 8.23 16.99
N THR A 260 -3.58 7.33 17.89
CA THR A 260 -3.85 7.66 19.30
C THR A 260 -2.58 7.94 20.07
N ALA A 261 -1.49 7.22 19.74
CA ALA A 261 -0.19 7.41 20.37
C ALA A 261 0.60 8.55 19.73
N GLU A 262 0.54 8.66 18.39
CA GLU A 262 1.31 9.66 17.64
C GLU A 262 0.41 10.33 16.58
N PRO A 263 0.06 11.62 16.75
CA PRO A 263 -0.89 12.33 15.86
C PRO A 263 -0.49 12.37 14.37
N VAL A 264 0.80 12.24 14.04
CA VAL A 264 1.30 12.21 12.66
C VAL A 264 0.66 11.07 11.85
N TYR A 265 0.31 9.96 12.49
CA TYR A 265 -0.32 8.83 11.81
C TYR A 265 -1.76 9.12 11.38
N LYS A 266 -2.44 10.08 11.97
CA LYS A 266 -3.76 10.53 11.47
C LYS A 266 -3.64 11.11 10.07
N THR A 267 -2.63 11.95 9.81
CA THR A 267 -2.39 12.54 8.49
C THR A 267 -1.99 11.46 7.48
N LEU A 268 -1.08 10.56 7.85
CA LEU A 268 -0.66 9.44 7.01
C LEU A 268 -1.82 8.49 6.70
N GLY A 269 -2.66 8.18 7.69
CA GLY A 269 -3.86 7.35 7.50
C GLY A 269 -4.82 7.95 6.48
N ASN A 270 -5.07 9.26 6.55
CA ASN A 270 -5.90 9.97 5.58
C ASN A 270 -5.28 9.97 4.16
N GLU A 271 -3.96 10.11 4.07
CA GLU A 271 -3.23 10.05 2.80
C GLU A 271 -3.38 8.67 2.14
N PHE A 272 -3.12 7.58 2.87
CA PHE A 272 -3.29 6.22 2.35
C PHE A 272 -4.74 5.90 2.01
N ALA A 273 -5.69 6.34 2.82
CA ALA A 273 -7.11 6.22 2.49
C ALA A 273 -7.48 6.96 1.20
N GLY A 274 -6.88 8.15 0.97
CA GLY A 274 -7.01 8.88 -0.30
C GLY A 274 -6.43 8.11 -1.49
N GLN A 275 -5.26 7.50 -1.34
CA GLN A 275 -4.66 6.65 -2.37
C GLN A 275 -5.53 5.44 -2.70
N ILE A 276 -6.08 4.77 -1.68
CA ILE A 276 -7.02 3.65 -1.88
C ILE A 276 -8.24 4.12 -2.66
N ARG A 277 -8.84 5.25 -2.28
CA ARG A 277 -10.02 5.80 -2.97
C ARG A 277 -9.74 6.04 -4.44
N THR A 278 -8.63 6.66 -4.79
CA THR A 278 -8.23 6.89 -6.18
C THR A 278 -8.07 5.58 -6.93
N LYS A 279 -7.33 4.62 -6.36
CA LYS A 279 -7.10 3.31 -6.99
C LYS A 279 -8.39 2.48 -7.12
N VAL A 280 -9.29 2.53 -6.14
CA VAL A 280 -10.59 1.87 -6.20
C VAL A 280 -11.45 2.49 -7.30
N ALA A 281 -11.50 3.83 -7.42
CA ALA A 281 -12.20 4.51 -8.50
C ALA A 281 -11.63 4.15 -9.89
N ASP A 282 -10.31 3.97 -9.98
CA ASP A 282 -9.67 3.53 -11.22
C ASP A 282 -9.94 2.06 -11.55
N ARG A 283 -10.20 1.22 -10.57
CA ARG A 283 -10.41 -0.23 -10.75
C ARG A 283 -11.86 -0.61 -11.01
N PHE A 284 -12.82 0.19 -10.58
CA PHE A 284 -14.25 -0.07 -10.72
C PHE A 284 -14.92 1.02 -11.52
N ASP A 285 -15.64 0.68 -12.57
CA ASP A 285 -16.30 1.64 -13.44
C ASP A 285 -17.71 1.23 -13.89
N ARG A 286 -18.19 0.05 -13.52
CA ARG A 286 -19.43 -0.49 -14.07
C ARG A 286 -20.30 -1.14 -13.02
N PHE A 287 -21.60 -0.87 -13.15
CA PHE A 287 -22.64 -1.56 -12.41
C PHE A 287 -23.34 -2.56 -13.33
N ALA A 288 -23.58 -3.76 -12.81
CA ALA A 288 -24.49 -4.71 -13.46
C ALA A 288 -25.79 -4.79 -12.68
N VAL A 289 -26.89 -4.62 -13.41
CA VAL A 289 -28.26 -4.62 -12.89
C VAL A 289 -29.08 -5.64 -13.65
N LEU A 290 -29.78 -6.52 -12.94
CA LEU A 290 -30.68 -7.49 -13.57
C LEU A 290 -31.86 -6.75 -14.22
N ARG A 291 -32.04 -6.91 -15.53
CA ARG A 291 -33.18 -6.40 -16.29
C ARG A 291 -34.27 -7.45 -16.46
N MET A 292 -33.86 -8.66 -16.85
CA MET A 292 -34.79 -9.74 -17.09
C MET A 292 -34.28 -11.02 -16.42
N TRP A 293 -35.15 -11.62 -15.61
CA TRP A 293 -34.92 -12.93 -15.02
C TRP A 293 -35.49 -14.00 -15.90
N ASN A 294 -34.69 -14.99 -16.28
CA ASN A 294 -35.19 -16.17 -16.96
C ASN A 294 -35.33 -17.32 -15.95
N HIS A 295 -36.57 -17.81 -15.77
CA HIS A 295 -36.88 -18.85 -14.79
C HIS A 295 -36.40 -20.23 -15.21
N GLU A 296 -36.34 -20.49 -16.51
CA GLU A 296 -35.97 -21.80 -17.06
C GLU A 296 -34.44 -21.93 -17.15
N ASP A 297 -33.78 -20.88 -17.62
CA ASP A 297 -32.36 -20.88 -17.87
C ASP A 297 -31.69 -19.61 -17.31
N SER A 298 -30.99 -19.74 -16.17
CA SER A 298 -30.32 -18.64 -15.53
C SER A 298 -29.19 -18.04 -16.37
N ALA A 299 -28.64 -18.79 -17.33
CA ALA A 299 -27.64 -18.29 -18.27
C ALA A 299 -28.19 -17.28 -19.28
N LYS A 300 -29.53 -17.27 -19.47
CA LYS A 300 -30.25 -16.33 -20.33
C LYS A 300 -30.81 -15.11 -19.58
N CYS A 301 -30.41 -14.90 -18.33
CA CYS A 301 -30.72 -13.67 -17.63
C CYS A 301 -30.04 -12.48 -18.28
N GLU A 302 -30.77 -11.38 -18.44
CA GLU A 302 -30.23 -10.17 -19.03
C GLU A 302 -29.83 -9.16 -17.95
N PHE A 303 -28.62 -8.68 -18.05
CA PHE A 303 -28.08 -7.62 -17.22
C PHE A 303 -27.80 -6.38 -18.07
N SER A 304 -28.16 -5.22 -17.53
CA SER A 304 -27.65 -3.94 -17.99
C SER A 304 -26.32 -3.73 -17.29
N VAL A 305 -25.29 -3.38 -18.05
CA VAL A 305 -23.99 -2.96 -17.53
C VAL A 305 -23.85 -1.47 -17.84
N GLU A 306 -23.87 -0.64 -16.80
CA GLU A 306 -23.85 0.83 -16.86
C GLU A 306 -22.51 1.36 -16.37
#